data_fbcb212bbebff62b39b18de188cb533b
#
_entry.id   fbcb212bbebff62b39b18de188cb533b
#
_cell.length_a   1.000
_cell.length_b   1.000
_cell.length_c   1.000
_cell.angle_alpha   90.00
_cell.angle_beta   90.00
_cell.angle_gamma   90.00
#
_symmetry.space_group_name_H-M   'P 1'
#
loop_
_entity.id
_entity.type
_entity.pdbx_description
1 polymer ?
#
loop_
_entity_poly.entity_id
_entity_poly.type
_entity_poly.pdbx_seq_one_letter_code
_entity_poly.pdbx_strand_id
1 'polypeptide(L)'
;MKSIFLSLTKMNSDLTVKVAVENTTYVFDKLFDYLVPSAFTDLVQVGKRVLIPFGRGNKKKQGIIFELSPVSDDIPVEKLKSICSVLDDEPVLSKEFLKLAEFMKEHYFCTYYDAVKTMLPAGINYKITTLYGVREGVNEEELSEEQQRIFAYLHSKRKAVKSDKILDDFGFDNTVILEDMVKSGYLYK
;
A
#
# COMPACT_ATOMS: atom_id res chain seq x y z
N MET A 1 -26.49 -11.70 -0.79
CA MET A 1 -25.25 -12.38 -1.21
C MET A 1 -24.03 -11.47 -1.40
N LYS A 2 -24.15 -10.12 -1.53
CA LYS A 2 -22.99 -9.19 -1.62
C LYS A 2 -22.27 -8.90 -0.29
N SER A 3 -22.88 -9.18 0.86
CA SER A 3 -22.33 -8.85 2.19
C SER A 3 -21.35 -9.87 2.77
N ILE A 4 -21.38 -11.11 2.27
CA ILE A 4 -20.55 -12.21 2.82
C ILE A 4 -19.15 -12.21 2.18
N PHE A 5 -19.01 -11.74 0.94
CA PHE A 5 -17.71 -11.72 0.23
C PHE A 5 -16.76 -10.59 0.73
N LEU A 6 -17.33 -9.47 1.22
CA LEU A 6 -16.53 -8.40 1.85
C LEU A 6 -15.92 -8.82 3.21
N SER A 7 -16.47 -9.87 3.84
CA SER A 7 -15.99 -10.38 5.13
C SER A 7 -14.76 -11.29 5.02
N LEU A 8 -14.54 -11.94 3.89
CA LEU A 8 -13.44 -12.92 3.73
C LEU A 8 -12.07 -12.26 3.43
N THR A 9 -12.06 -11.06 2.86
CA THR A 9 -10.80 -10.33 2.59
C THR A 9 -10.29 -9.55 3.83
N LYS A 10 -11.09 -9.48 4.90
CA LYS A 10 -10.75 -8.81 6.18
C LYS A 10 -10.15 -9.77 7.22
N MET A 11 -10.01 -11.04 6.92
CA MET A 11 -9.52 -12.03 7.87
C MET A 11 -8.00 -12.14 7.82
N ASN A 12 -7.38 -11.87 8.94
CA ASN A 12 -5.97 -12.03 9.32
C ASN A 12 -5.00 -10.92 8.89
N SER A 13 -5.26 -9.68 9.29
CA SER A 13 -4.14 -8.77 9.51
C SER A 13 -3.89 -8.66 11.01
N ASP A 14 -2.86 -9.32 11.50
CA ASP A 14 -2.44 -9.23 12.89
C ASP A 14 -1.50 -8.02 13.11
N LEU A 15 -1.35 -7.17 12.11
CA LEU A 15 -0.39 -6.08 12.05
C LEU A 15 -1.03 -4.77 11.61
N THR A 16 -0.67 -3.69 12.30
CA THR A 16 -0.97 -2.31 11.91
C THR A 16 0.30 -1.52 11.63
N VAL A 17 0.19 -0.48 10.84
CA VAL A 17 1.27 0.48 10.57
C VAL A 17 0.79 1.88 10.86
N LYS A 18 1.66 2.70 11.47
CA LYS A 18 1.47 4.15 11.57
C LYS A 18 2.19 4.84 10.43
N VAL A 19 1.45 5.65 9.69
CA VAL A 19 1.87 6.23 8.43
C VAL A 19 1.80 7.74 8.45
N ALA A 20 2.90 8.40 8.10
CA ALA A 20 2.92 9.82 7.76
C ALA A 20 2.46 9.99 6.31
N VAL A 21 1.40 10.77 6.09
CA VAL A 21 0.70 10.87 4.80
C VAL A 21 1.11 12.14 4.06
N GLU A 22 1.37 12.01 2.76
CA GLU A 22 1.69 13.16 1.90
C GLU A 22 0.56 14.19 1.84
N ASN A 23 0.93 15.46 1.72
CA ASN A 23 -0.01 16.57 1.53
C ASN A 23 -1.14 16.60 2.58
N THR A 24 -0.82 16.33 3.85
CA THR A 24 -1.66 16.65 4.99
C THR A 24 -1.51 18.12 5.35
N THR A 25 -2.52 18.71 5.97
CA THR A 25 -2.40 20.07 6.50
C THR A 25 -1.91 19.99 7.95
N TYR A 26 -1.12 20.95 8.37
CA TYR A 26 -0.49 20.97 9.71
C TYR A 26 -1.48 20.68 10.86
N VAL A 27 -2.69 21.24 10.80
CA VAL A 27 -3.73 21.10 11.83
C VAL A 27 -4.23 19.65 11.98
N PHE A 28 -4.24 18.89 10.90
CA PHE A 28 -4.71 17.50 10.87
C PHE A 28 -3.57 16.47 10.80
N ASP A 29 -2.32 16.96 10.84
CA ASP A 29 -1.16 16.10 10.66
C ASP A 29 -0.89 15.27 11.91
N LYS A 30 -0.92 13.98 11.73
CA LYS A 30 -0.55 12.95 12.70
C LYS A 30 -0.10 11.70 11.95
N LEU A 31 0.42 10.73 12.67
CA LEU A 31 0.57 9.38 12.15
C LEU A 31 -0.80 8.68 12.12
N PHE A 32 -1.16 8.13 10.98
CA PHE A 32 -2.45 7.47 10.77
C PHE A 32 -2.29 5.96 10.79
N ASP A 33 -3.21 5.27 11.48
CA ASP A 33 -3.20 3.82 11.60
C ASP A 33 -3.85 3.17 10.38
N TYR A 34 -3.19 2.15 9.84
CA TYR A 34 -3.67 1.32 8.75
C TYR A 34 -3.45 -0.15 9.05
N LEU A 35 -4.38 -1.00 8.60
CA LEU A 35 -4.22 -2.44 8.60
C LEU A 35 -3.23 -2.87 7.51
N VAL A 36 -2.45 -3.90 7.82
CA VAL A 36 -1.57 -4.56 6.86
C VAL A 36 -2.25 -5.84 6.38
N PRO A 37 -2.70 -5.94 5.12
CA PRO A 37 -3.16 -7.21 4.57
C PRO A 37 -2.10 -8.31 4.72
N SER A 38 -2.51 -9.56 4.95
CA SER A 38 -1.60 -10.69 5.15
C SER A 38 -0.56 -10.86 4.04
N ALA A 39 -0.93 -10.56 2.80
CA ALA A 39 -0.01 -10.59 1.65
C ALA A 39 1.15 -9.59 1.73
N PHE A 40 1.05 -8.56 2.57
CA PHE A 40 2.07 -7.53 2.75
C PHE A 40 2.85 -7.65 4.06
N THR A 41 2.52 -8.60 4.93
CA THR A 41 3.14 -8.76 6.25
C THR A 41 4.66 -8.86 6.17
N ASP A 42 5.18 -9.64 5.21
CA ASP A 42 6.62 -9.81 5.01
C ASP A 42 7.28 -8.66 4.22
N LEU A 43 6.46 -7.79 3.63
CA LEU A 43 6.94 -6.69 2.78
C LEU A 43 7.02 -5.37 3.53
N VAL A 44 6.17 -5.16 4.55
CA VAL A 44 6.15 -3.91 5.31
C VAL A 44 7.36 -3.80 6.24
N GLN A 45 7.94 -2.61 6.26
CA GLN A 45 9.06 -2.28 7.14
C GLN A 45 9.06 -0.78 7.43
N VAL A 46 9.49 -0.41 8.63
CA VAL A 46 9.68 1.00 9.02
C VAL A 46 10.62 1.69 8.02
N GLY A 47 10.24 2.89 7.57
CA GLY A 47 10.97 3.65 6.58
C GLY A 47 10.63 3.36 5.12
N LYS A 48 9.76 2.37 4.83
CA LYS A 48 9.24 2.11 3.49
C LYS A 48 8.06 3.02 3.16
N ARG A 49 7.89 3.31 1.87
CA ARG A 49 6.71 4.01 1.37
C ARG A 49 5.58 3.01 1.09
N VAL A 50 4.38 3.47 1.35
CA VAL A 50 3.14 2.72 1.07
C VAL A 50 2.15 3.59 0.32
N LEU A 51 1.31 2.96 -0.48
CA LEU A 51 0.12 3.57 -1.04
C LEU A 51 -1.06 3.27 -0.12
N ILE A 52 -1.82 4.31 0.22
CA ILE A 52 -2.92 4.23 1.19
C ILE A 52 -4.16 4.95 0.68
N PRO A 53 -5.37 4.51 1.06
CA PRO A 53 -6.60 5.24 0.83
C PRO A 53 -6.77 6.33 1.90
N PHE A 54 -6.81 7.60 1.52
CA PHE A 54 -6.89 8.73 2.45
C PHE A 54 -8.15 9.58 2.27
N GLY A 55 -8.66 10.11 3.40
CA GLY A 55 -9.84 10.96 3.42
C GLY A 55 -11.16 10.23 3.13
N ARG A 56 -12.26 11.00 3.04
CA ARG A 56 -13.61 10.43 2.81
C ARG A 56 -13.76 9.80 1.41
N GLY A 57 -13.03 10.31 0.43
CA GLY A 57 -13.07 9.83 -0.96
C GLY A 57 -12.07 8.73 -1.28
N ASN A 58 -11.39 8.15 -0.29
CA ASN A 58 -10.40 7.08 -0.46
C ASN A 58 -9.35 7.36 -1.55
N LYS A 59 -9.00 8.65 -1.74
CA LYS A 59 -7.96 9.03 -2.70
C LYS A 59 -6.65 8.36 -2.32
N LYS A 60 -6.04 7.68 -3.28
CA LYS A 60 -4.74 7.03 -3.06
C LYS A 60 -3.65 8.10 -2.89
N LYS A 61 -2.95 8.00 -1.75
CA LYS A 61 -1.83 8.87 -1.39
C LYS A 61 -0.62 8.05 -0.98
N GLN A 62 0.56 8.61 -1.15
CA GLN A 62 1.77 8.03 -0.58
C GLN A 62 1.88 8.35 0.91
N GLY A 63 2.50 7.45 1.64
CA GLY A 63 2.91 7.67 3.01
C GLY A 63 4.18 6.91 3.34
N ILE A 64 4.80 7.27 4.46
CA ILE A 64 5.97 6.59 5.01
C ILE A 64 5.57 5.88 6.30
N ILE A 65 5.97 4.62 6.44
CA ILE A 65 5.76 3.83 7.66
C ILE A 65 6.73 4.31 8.75
N PHE A 66 6.19 4.78 9.86
CA PHE A 66 6.95 5.17 11.05
C PHE A 66 7.02 4.06 12.08
N GLU A 67 5.96 3.29 12.23
CA GLU A 67 5.86 2.26 13.27
C GLU A 67 5.07 1.05 12.73
N LEU A 68 5.46 -0.14 13.19
CA LEU A 68 4.69 -1.38 13.05
C LEU A 68 4.29 -1.84 14.44
N SER A 69 3.04 -2.22 14.61
CA SER A 69 2.51 -2.73 15.86
C SER A 69 1.55 -3.90 15.60
N PRO A 70 1.49 -4.89 16.49
CA PRO A 70 0.38 -5.84 16.47
C PRO A 70 -0.94 -5.09 16.59
N VAL A 71 -1.99 -5.66 16.02
CA VAL A 71 -3.34 -5.15 16.22
C VAL A 71 -3.67 -5.19 17.71
N SER A 72 -4.02 -4.05 18.28
CA SER A 72 -4.44 -3.94 19.67
C SER A 72 -5.96 -4.05 19.78
N ASP A 73 -6.46 -4.68 20.84
CA ASP A 73 -7.89 -4.79 21.14
C ASP A 73 -8.58 -3.42 21.34
N ASP A 74 -7.79 -2.40 21.67
CA ASP A 74 -8.28 -1.03 21.87
C ASP A 74 -8.63 -0.30 20.58
N ILE A 75 -8.16 -0.80 19.43
CA ILE A 75 -8.42 -0.18 18.14
C ILE A 75 -9.56 -0.94 17.43
N PRO A 76 -10.68 -0.29 17.13
CA PRO A 76 -11.76 -0.94 16.38
C PRO A 76 -11.29 -1.23 14.95
N VAL A 77 -10.75 -2.42 14.73
CA VAL A 77 -10.17 -2.91 13.46
C VAL A 77 -11.11 -2.67 12.28
N GLU A 78 -12.42 -2.76 12.53
CA GLU A 78 -13.46 -2.56 11.51
C GLU A 78 -13.48 -1.14 10.93
N LYS A 79 -12.93 -0.16 11.66
CA LYS A 79 -12.86 1.24 11.23
C LYS A 79 -11.54 1.59 10.55
N LEU A 80 -10.53 0.72 10.64
CA LEU A 80 -9.25 0.93 10.00
C LEU A 80 -9.34 0.61 8.51
N LYS A 81 -8.71 1.46 7.71
CA LYS A 81 -8.46 1.16 6.30
C LYS A 81 -7.19 0.34 6.16
N SER A 82 -7.11 -0.45 5.09
CA SER A 82 -5.90 -1.21 4.79
C SER A 82 -4.98 -0.43 3.85
N ILE A 83 -3.68 -0.70 3.92
CA ILE A 83 -2.73 -0.22 2.91
C ILE A 83 -3.08 -0.86 1.55
N CYS A 84 -2.85 -0.11 0.46
CA CYS A 84 -3.13 -0.58 -0.90
C CYS A 84 -1.95 -1.36 -1.49
N SER A 85 -0.73 -0.90 -1.25
CA SER A 85 0.51 -1.54 -1.71
C SER A 85 1.72 -1.03 -0.94
N VAL A 86 2.81 -1.82 -0.94
CA VAL A 86 4.15 -1.41 -0.53
C VAL A 86 4.91 -0.97 -1.79
N LEU A 87 5.59 0.18 -1.74
CA LEU A 87 6.17 0.82 -2.92
C LEU A 87 7.68 0.56 -3.07
N ASP A 88 8.35 0.17 -1.99
CA ASP A 88 9.80 0.01 -1.96
C ASP A 88 10.19 -1.42 -1.57
N ASP A 89 11.24 -1.94 -2.19
CA ASP A 89 11.83 -3.23 -1.80
C ASP A 89 12.64 -3.08 -0.51
N GLU A 90 13.31 -1.92 -0.30
CA GLU A 90 14.09 -1.59 0.88
C GLU A 90 13.62 -0.27 1.51
N PRO A 91 13.85 -0.03 2.82
CA PRO A 91 13.53 1.23 3.47
C PRO A 91 14.26 2.40 2.82
N VAL A 92 13.51 3.46 2.46
CA VAL A 92 14.09 4.70 1.91
C VAL A 92 14.61 5.64 3.00
N LEU A 93 14.20 5.43 4.25
CA LEU A 93 14.67 6.15 5.43
C LEU A 93 15.02 5.19 6.56
N SER A 94 16.12 5.49 7.25
CA SER A 94 16.49 4.76 8.47
C SER A 94 15.65 5.22 9.66
N LYS A 95 15.69 4.45 10.76
CA LYS A 95 15.01 4.79 12.02
C LYS A 95 15.50 6.11 12.62
N GLU A 96 16.77 6.46 12.42
CA GLU A 96 17.36 7.71 12.89
C GLU A 96 16.76 8.93 12.16
N PHE A 97 16.57 8.82 10.86
CA PHE A 97 15.91 9.87 10.08
C PHE A 97 14.44 10.01 10.45
N LEU A 98 13.75 8.93 10.78
CA LEU A 98 12.37 9.01 11.26
C LEU A 98 12.28 9.70 12.61
N LYS A 99 13.18 9.42 13.57
CA LYS A 99 13.28 10.16 14.82
C LYS A 99 13.59 11.64 14.61
N LEU A 100 14.44 11.96 13.64
CA LEU A 100 14.68 13.35 13.26
C LEU A 100 13.41 14.02 12.71
N ALA A 101 12.60 13.30 11.93
CA ALA A 101 11.32 13.81 11.43
C ALA A 101 10.33 14.08 12.57
N GLU A 102 10.27 13.21 13.58
CA GLU A 102 9.48 13.41 14.81
C GLU A 102 9.94 14.67 15.55
N PHE A 103 11.24 14.78 15.78
CA PHE A 103 11.83 15.98 16.40
C PHE A 103 11.49 17.26 15.61
N MET A 104 11.60 17.23 14.28
CA MET A 104 11.26 18.36 13.43
C MET A 104 9.78 18.72 13.54
N LYS A 105 8.89 17.74 13.58
CA LYS A 105 7.45 17.94 13.73
C LYS A 105 7.11 18.60 15.08
N GLU A 106 7.79 18.20 16.15
CA GLU A 106 7.56 18.74 17.50
C GLU A 106 8.06 20.16 17.69
N HIS A 107 9.15 20.53 17.01
CA HIS A 107 9.87 21.79 17.25
C HIS A 107 9.69 22.84 16.15
N TYR A 108 9.17 22.45 14.97
CA TYR A 108 9.00 23.34 13.81
C TYR A 108 7.59 23.24 13.23
N PHE A 109 7.19 24.27 12.49
CA PHE A 109 5.92 24.31 11.78
C PHE A 109 6.00 23.50 10.46
N CYS A 110 6.08 22.18 10.58
CA CYS A 110 6.06 21.28 9.43
C CYS A 110 5.19 20.06 9.73
N THR A 111 4.73 19.35 8.68
CA THR A 111 4.08 18.06 8.84
C THR A 111 5.14 16.95 8.95
N TYR A 112 4.75 15.76 9.46
CA TYR A 112 5.63 14.59 9.44
C TYR A 112 6.17 14.32 8.03
N TYR A 113 5.29 14.41 7.02
CA TYR A 113 5.69 14.15 5.65
C TYR A 113 6.58 15.25 5.06
N ASP A 114 6.39 16.52 5.44
CA ASP A 114 7.30 17.60 5.04
C ASP A 114 8.71 17.38 5.60
N ALA A 115 8.82 17.01 6.88
CA ALA A 115 10.09 16.67 7.51
C ALA A 115 10.78 15.52 6.77
N VAL A 116 10.05 14.41 6.52
CA VAL A 116 10.53 13.26 5.76
C VAL A 116 11.01 13.66 4.37
N LYS A 117 10.22 14.47 3.66
CA LYS A 117 10.51 14.92 2.29
C LYS A 117 11.85 15.65 2.15
N THR A 118 12.26 16.37 3.18
CA THR A 118 13.56 17.09 3.18
C THR A 118 14.76 16.14 3.26
N MET A 119 14.56 14.94 3.80
CA MET A 119 15.59 13.92 4.00
C MET A 119 15.65 12.88 2.87
N LEU A 120 14.63 12.84 2.01
CA LEU A 120 14.63 11.93 0.88
C LEU A 120 15.58 12.40 -0.21
N PRO A 121 16.37 11.49 -0.82
CA PRO A 121 17.22 11.84 -1.96
C PRO A 121 16.42 12.46 -3.11
N ALA A 122 17.04 13.39 -3.82
CA ALA A 122 16.45 13.98 -5.01
C ALA A 122 16.10 12.85 -6.02
N GLY A 123 14.87 12.88 -6.53
CA GLY A 123 14.39 11.86 -7.48
C GLY A 123 13.53 10.76 -6.86
N ILE A 124 13.60 10.47 -5.56
CA ILE A 124 12.69 9.51 -4.89
C ILE A 124 11.24 10.04 -4.81
N ASN A 125 11.05 11.35 -4.87
CA ASN A 125 9.72 11.99 -4.86
C ASN A 125 8.94 11.84 -6.18
N TYR A 126 9.48 11.10 -7.17
CA TYR A 126 8.69 10.75 -8.35
C TYR A 126 7.54 9.84 -7.95
N LYS A 127 6.38 10.08 -8.55
CA LYS A 127 5.22 9.21 -8.40
C LYS A 127 5.61 7.81 -8.86
N ILE A 128 5.82 6.91 -7.91
CA ILE A 128 6.06 5.51 -8.23
C ILE A 128 4.80 4.97 -8.87
N THR A 129 4.96 4.38 -10.03
CA THR A 129 3.88 3.73 -10.75
C THR A 129 4.29 2.27 -10.93
N THR A 130 3.63 1.38 -10.20
CA THR A 130 3.80 -0.04 -10.41
C THR A 130 3.04 -0.46 -11.68
N LEU A 131 3.70 -1.24 -12.53
CA LEU A 131 3.14 -1.80 -13.74
C LEU A 131 3.08 -3.32 -13.61
N TYR A 132 1.96 -3.94 -14.02
CA TYR A 132 1.81 -5.39 -14.05
C TYR A 132 1.63 -5.86 -15.48
N GLY A 133 2.29 -6.96 -15.83
CA GLY A 133 2.16 -7.63 -17.10
C GLY A 133 2.09 -9.14 -16.93
N VAL A 134 1.61 -9.86 -17.94
CA VAL A 134 1.50 -11.32 -17.94
C VAL A 134 2.83 -11.96 -18.29
N ARG A 135 3.15 -13.09 -17.63
CA ARG A 135 4.25 -13.96 -18.05
C ARG A 135 3.76 -14.93 -19.12
N GLU A 136 4.61 -15.25 -20.08
CA GLU A 136 4.30 -16.24 -21.11
C GLU A 136 4.46 -17.68 -20.58
N GLY A 137 3.70 -18.60 -21.13
CA GLY A 137 3.79 -20.03 -20.80
C GLY A 137 3.15 -20.44 -19.47
N VAL A 138 2.23 -19.65 -18.98
CA VAL A 138 1.50 -19.90 -17.72
C VAL A 138 0.34 -20.86 -17.94
N ASN A 139 0.12 -21.79 -16.99
CA ASN A 139 -1.07 -22.65 -16.99
C ASN A 139 -2.26 -21.87 -16.41
N GLU A 140 -3.20 -21.46 -17.26
CA GLU A 140 -4.37 -20.68 -16.88
C GLU A 140 -5.43 -21.51 -16.10
N GLU A 141 -5.38 -22.84 -16.16
CA GLU A 141 -6.36 -23.71 -15.50
C GLU A 141 -6.26 -23.68 -13.94
N GLU A 142 -5.11 -23.26 -13.43
CA GLU A 142 -4.88 -23.14 -11.98
C GLU A 142 -5.35 -21.81 -11.39
N LEU A 143 -5.77 -20.87 -12.25
CA LEU A 143 -6.22 -19.55 -11.83
C LEU A 143 -7.68 -19.58 -11.34
N SER A 144 -7.97 -18.87 -10.27
CA SER A 144 -9.36 -18.59 -9.87
C SER A 144 -10.08 -17.76 -10.95
N GLU A 145 -11.41 -17.77 -10.95
CA GLU A 145 -12.22 -17.01 -11.91
C GLU A 145 -11.81 -15.52 -11.96
N GLU A 146 -11.53 -14.93 -10.80
CA GLU A 146 -11.13 -13.53 -10.70
C GLU A 146 -9.71 -13.30 -11.26
N GLN A 147 -8.78 -14.21 -10.97
CA GLN A 147 -7.43 -14.20 -11.52
C GLN A 147 -7.42 -14.40 -13.03
N GLN A 148 -8.26 -15.29 -13.57
CA GLN A 148 -8.44 -15.50 -15.01
C GLN A 148 -8.91 -14.21 -15.69
N ARG A 149 -9.86 -13.49 -15.09
CA ARG A 149 -10.34 -12.21 -15.65
C ARG A 149 -9.23 -11.16 -15.69
N ILE A 150 -8.43 -11.05 -14.63
CA ILE A 150 -7.27 -10.14 -14.57
C ILE A 150 -6.24 -10.54 -15.62
N PHE A 151 -5.92 -11.83 -15.71
CA PHE A 151 -4.94 -12.35 -16.64
C PHE A 151 -5.35 -12.06 -18.08
N ALA A 152 -6.59 -12.40 -18.46
CA ALA A 152 -7.13 -12.14 -19.81
C ALA A 152 -7.15 -10.64 -20.14
N TYR A 153 -7.52 -9.78 -19.17
CA TYR A 153 -7.47 -8.33 -19.34
C TYR A 153 -6.05 -7.85 -19.62
N LEU A 154 -5.06 -8.24 -18.81
CA LEU A 154 -3.66 -7.85 -19.01
C LEU A 154 -3.08 -8.40 -20.31
N HIS A 155 -3.39 -9.65 -20.64
CA HIS A 155 -2.98 -10.28 -21.89
C HIS A 155 -3.52 -9.52 -23.11
N SER A 156 -4.77 -9.07 -23.07
CA SER A 156 -5.38 -8.27 -24.13
C SER A 156 -4.68 -6.94 -24.39
N LYS A 157 -4.05 -6.35 -23.38
CA LYS A 157 -3.36 -5.06 -23.51
C LYS A 157 -1.99 -5.16 -24.18
N ARG A 158 -1.40 -6.34 -24.26
CA ARG A 158 -0.06 -6.61 -24.87
C ARG A 158 1.08 -5.72 -24.33
N LYS A 159 0.87 -5.10 -23.17
CA LYS A 159 1.84 -4.24 -22.46
C LYS A 159 1.48 -4.18 -20.98
N ALA A 160 2.46 -3.89 -20.16
CA ALA A 160 2.22 -3.71 -18.72
C ALA A 160 1.26 -2.54 -18.46
N VAL A 161 0.35 -2.73 -17.50
CA VAL A 161 -0.71 -1.79 -17.13
C VAL A 161 -0.44 -1.27 -15.71
N LYS A 162 -0.72 0.01 -15.47
CA LYS A 162 -0.55 0.65 -14.16
C LYS A 162 -1.46 0.00 -13.12
N SER A 163 -0.93 -0.23 -11.91
CA SER A 163 -1.71 -0.75 -10.78
C SER A 163 -3.00 0.02 -10.55
N ASP A 164 -2.93 1.35 -10.50
CA ASP A 164 -4.09 2.19 -10.25
C ASP A 164 -5.22 1.93 -11.25
N LYS A 165 -4.85 1.77 -12.54
CA LYS A 165 -5.83 1.49 -13.59
C LYS A 165 -6.47 0.11 -13.44
N ILE A 166 -5.70 -0.91 -13.05
CA ILE A 166 -6.24 -2.26 -12.82
C ILE A 166 -7.20 -2.21 -11.64
N LEU A 167 -6.81 -1.56 -10.54
CA LEU A 167 -7.67 -1.42 -9.36
C LEU A 167 -8.99 -0.70 -9.68
N ASP A 168 -8.93 0.38 -10.49
CA ASP A 168 -10.12 1.13 -10.89
C ASP A 168 -11.01 0.32 -11.84
N ASP A 169 -10.44 -0.35 -12.85
CA ASP A 169 -11.18 -1.12 -13.85
C ASP A 169 -11.89 -2.35 -13.23
N PHE A 170 -11.31 -2.95 -12.17
CA PHE A 170 -11.87 -4.12 -11.47
C PHE A 170 -12.59 -3.79 -10.16
N GLY A 171 -12.50 -2.54 -9.69
CA GLY A 171 -13.10 -2.10 -8.43
C GLY A 171 -12.40 -2.68 -7.19
N PHE A 172 -11.09 -2.91 -7.27
CA PHE A 172 -10.31 -3.43 -6.14
C PHE A 172 -9.83 -2.30 -5.22
N ASP A 173 -9.88 -2.55 -3.91
CA ASP A 173 -9.38 -1.61 -2.91
C ASP A 173 -7.85 -1.63 -2.76
N ASN A 174 -7.20 -2.75 -3.11
CA ASN A 174 -5.75 -2.97 -2.93
C ASN A 174 -5.16 -3.92 -3.99
N THR A 175 -3.84 -4.07 -4.00
CA THR A 175 -3.11 -4.90 -4.96
C THR A 175 -2.84 -6.34 -4.49
N VAL A 176 -3.48 -6.82 -3.43
CA VAL A 176 -3.22 -8.15 -2.84
C VAL A 176 -3.29 -9.26 -3.88
N ILE A 177 -4.37 -9.30 -4.66
CA ILE A 177 -4.56 -10.32 -5.70
C ILE A 177 -3.47 -10.25 -6.78
N LEU A 178 -3.01 -9.05 -7.15
CA LEU A 178 -1.94 -8.86 -8.13
C LEU A 178 -0.60 -9.35 -7.58
N GLU A 179 -0.31 -9.04 -6.31
CA GLU A 179 0.93 -9.50 -5.65
C GLU A 179 0.95 -11.02 -5.48
N ASP A 180 -0.19 -11.65 -5.15
CA ASP A 180 -0.30 -13.10 -5.10
C ASP A 180 -0.08 -13.73 -6.47
N MET A 181 -0.61 -13.14 -7.55
CA MET A 181 -0.35 -13.59 -8.91
C MET A 181 1.12 -13.42 -9.33
N VAL A 182 1.81 -12.38 -8.84
CA VAL A 182 3.25 -12.20 -9.05
C VAL A 182 4.05 -13.27 -8.29
N LYS A 183 3.73 -13.53 -7.01
CA LYS A 183 4.37 -14.58 -6.21
C LYS A 183 4.21 -15.96 -6.82
N SER A 184 3.04 -16.25 -7.37
CA SER A 184 2.74 -17.52 -8.06
C SER A 184 3.32 -17.60 -9.47
N GLY A 185 3.98 -16.54 -9.96
CA GLY A 185 4.65 -16.54 -11.26
C GLY A 185 3.75 -16.29 -12.46
N TYR A 186 2.50 -15.90 -12.25
CA TYR A 186 1.55 -15.60 -13.34
C TYR A 186 1.75 -14.20 -13.93
N LEU A 187 2.12 -13.25 -13.09
CA LEU A 187 2.41 -11.87 -13.49
C LEU A 187 3.87 -11.50 -13.19
N TYR A 188 4.32 -10.40 -13.83
CA TYR A 188 5.51 -9.67 -13.43
C TYR A 188 5.15 -8.22 -13.07
N LYS A 189 5.98 -7.57 -12.26
CA LYS A 189 5.88 -6.13 -11.95
C LYS A 189 7.21 -5.41 -12.21
#